data_07259e6c745449977880b0255843336d
#
_entry.id   07259e6c745449977880b0255843336d
#
_cell.length_a   1.000
_cell.length_b   1.000
_cell.length_c   1.000
_cell.angle_alpha   90.00
_cell.angle_beta   90.00
_cell.angle_gamma   90.00
#
_symmetry.space_group_name_H-M   'P 1'
#
loop_
_entity.id
_entity.type
_entity.pdbx_description
1 polymer ?
#
loop_
_entity_poly.entity_id
_entity_poly.type
_entity_poly.pdbx_seq_one_letter_code
_entity_poly.pdbx_strand_id
1 'polypeptide(L)'
;MAQLLDRTRLLEAFEALGADLAAHGRFVELAIDGGGALMLQFAWRRGTEDVDAVVRAGYDEAALAPSVKRVAERMDLDPDWLNDAVGMFTPLEEDETLFALSGTYPTGGAPGLRTVVATPAYLLAMKLHALQSLDRGDRHLNDARARAAHPGLGAVADLDRLCRAIYGEAPPPEARMRFAGVVGGAS
;
A
#
# COMPACT_ATOMS: atom_id res chain seq x y z
N MET A 1 5.39 -22.57 -3.88
CA MET A 1 4.19 -21.83 -3.47
C MET A 1 4.70 -20.61 -2.73
N ALA A 2 4.37 -19.40 -3.17
CA ALA A 2 4.75 -18.18 -2.47
C ALA A 2 4.23 -18.24 -1.02
N GLN A 3 5.11 -18.01 -0.06
CA GLN A 3 4.74 -18.01 1.35
C GLN A 3 4.04 -16.69 1.66
N LEU A 4 2.79 -16.75 2.12
CA LEU A 4 2.05 -15.57 2.54
C LEU A 4 2.78 -14.87 3.69
N LEU A 5 3.01 -13.58 3.55
CA LEU A 5 3.47 -12.71 4.62
C LEU A 5 2.28 -12.41 5.53
N ASP A 6 2.34 -12.83 6.77
CA ASP A 6 1.46 -12.31 7.81
C ASP A 6 2.05 -11.03 8.43
N ARG A 7 1.28 -10.38 9.32
CA ARG A 7 1.70 -9.12 9.94
C ARG A 7 3.01 -9.26 10.73
N THR A 8 3.20 -10.37 11.45
CA THR A 8 4.40 -10.59 12.26
C THR A 8 5.63 -10.70 11.37
N ARG A 9 5.54 -11.54 10.35
CA ARG A 9 6.64 -11.74 9.40
C ARG A 9 6.96 -10.48 8.58
N LEU A 10 5.95 -9.67 8.26
CA LEU A 10 6.15 -8.38 7.61
C LEU A 10 6.95 -7.41 8.50
N LEU A 11 6.58 -7.31 9.79
CA LEU A 11 7.29 -6.45 10.74
C LEU A 11 8.73 -6.94 10.98
N GLU A 12 8.96 -8.25 11.05
CA GLU A 12 10.29 -8.86 11.10
C GLU A 12 11.10 -8.53 9.84
N ALA A 13 10.47 -8.54 8.66
CA ALA A 13 11.13 -8.17 7.40
C ALA A 13 11.51 -6.69 7.38
N PHE A 14 10.67 -5.80 7.90
CA PHE A 14 11.01 -4.37 8.03
C PHE A 14 12.14 -4.13 9.05
N GLU A 15 12.15 -4.84 10.18
CA GLU A 15 13.28 -4.82 11.13
C GLU A 15 14.57 -5.23 10.45
N ALA A 16 14.55 -6.33 9.70
CA ALA A 16 15.71 -6.84 8.99
C ALA A 16 16.17 -5.87 7.89
N LEU A 17 15.23 -5.26 7.14
CA LEU A 17 15.54 -4.29 6.09
C LEU A 17 16.11 -3.00 6.67
N GLY A 18 15.52 -2.47 7.74
CA GLY A 18 16.02 -1.29 8.43
C GLY A 18 17.44 -1.50 9.00
N ALA A 19 17.69 -2.66 9.60
CA ALA A 19 19.02 -3.01 10.11
C ALA A 19 20.06 -3.14 8.98
N ASP A 20 19.68 -3.74 7.85
CA ASP A 20 20.59 -3.89 6.69
C ASP A 20 20.90 -2.51 6.08
N LEU A 21 19.92 -1.66 5.88
CA LEU A 21 20.11 -0.29 5.38
C LEU A 21 21.02 0.52 6.31
N ALA A 22 20.74 0.50 7.62
CA ALA A 22 21.55 1.20 8.63
C ALA A 22 23.01 0.72 8.64
N ALA A 23 23.24 -0.60 8.55
CA ALA A 23 24.59 -1.19 8.48
C ALA A 23 25.39 -0.70 7.25
N HIS A 24 24.71 -0.30 6.19
CA HIS A 24 25.31 0.27 4.99
C HIS A 24 25.29 1.83 4.99
N GLY A 25 24.97 2.46 6.12
CA GLY A 25 24.91 3.92 6.25
C GLY A 25 23.79 4.56 5.40
N ARG A 26 22.71 3.82 5.16
CA ARG A 26 21.56 4.27 4.36
C ARG A 26 20.33 4.46 5.21
N PHE A 27 19.49 5.40 4.78
CA PHE A 27 18.17 5.63 5.34
C PHE A 27 17.18 5.86 4.21
N VAL A 28 16.05 5.14 4.23
CA VAL A 28 14.99 5.21 3.22
C VAL A 28 13.64 5.37 3.88
N GLU A 29 12.76 6.17 3.30
CA GLU A 29 11.35 6.20 3.66
C GLU A 29 10.52 5.52 2.58
N LEU A 30 9.66 4.56 2.99
CA LEU A 30 8.75 3.82 2.14
C LEU A 30 7.31 4.21 2.43
N ALA A 31 6.57 4.55 1.39
CA ALA A 31 5.11 4.59 1.40
C ALA A 31 4.57 3.19 1.08
N ILE A 32 3.88 2.58 2.04
CA ILE A 32 3.30 1.24 1.91
C ILE A 32 1.85 1.37 1.46
N ASP A 33 1.52 0.64 0.39
CA ASP A 33 0.21 0.61 -0.23
C ASP A 33 -0.39 -0.81 -0.23
N GLY A 34 -1.43 -1.00 -0.99
CA GLY A 34 -1.98 -2.30 -1.33
C GLY A 34 -2.38 -3.19 -0.14
N GLY A 35 -2.04 -4.47 -0.27
CA GLY A 35 -2.32 -5.50 0.73
C GLY A 35 -1.52 -5.32 2.02
N GLY A 36 -0.28 -4.86 1.92
CA GLY A 36 0.61 -4.57 3.04
C GLY A 36 0.06 -3.47 3.94
N ALA A 37 -0.37 -2.34 3.36
CA ALA A 37 -0.96 -1.24 4.11
C ALA A 37 -2.25 -1.65 4.83
N LEU A 38 -3.07 -2.50 4.21
CA LEU A 38 -4.28 -3.04 4.84
C LEU A 38 -3.95 -3.92 6.03
N MET A 39 -2.97 -4.80 5.88
CA MET A 39 -2.56 -5.72 6.94
C MET A 39 -1.96 -4.98 8.13
N LEU A 40 -1.25 -3.88 7.91
CA LEU A 40 -0.71 -3.04 8.97
C LEU A 40 -1.79 -2.27 9.73
N GLN A 41 -2.92 -1.94 9.09
CA GLN A 41 -3.98 -1.12 9.67
C GLN A 41 -5.18 -1.92 10.19
N PHE A 42 -5.47 -3.09 9.60
CA PHE A 42 -6.70 -3.83 9.86
C PHE A 42 -6.46 -5.29 10.23
N ALA A 43 -7.03 -5.72 11.35
CA ALA A 43 -6.87 -7.08 11.85
C ALA A 43 -7.54 -8.17 10.98
N TRP A 44 -8.52 -7.80 10.13
CA TRP A 44 -9.20 -8.75 9.24
C TRP A 44 -8.33 -9.21 8.07
N ARG A 45 -7.32 -8.43 7.68
CA ARG A 45 -6.37 -8.82 6.63
C ARG A 45 -5.27 -9.69 7.22
N ARG A 46 -5.30 -10.99 6.93
CA ARG A 46 -4.42 -11.98 7.57
C ARG A 46 -3.06 -12.13 6.90
N GLY A 47 -2.96 -11.81 5.60
CA GLY A 47 -1.72 -11.96 4.87
C GLY A 47 -1.74 -11.29 3.50
N THR A 48 -0.56 -11.15 2.92
CA THR A 48 -0.32 -10.68 1.56
C THR A 48 0.77 -11.52 0.90
N GLU A 49 0.79 -11.61 -0.41
CA GLU A 49 1.85 -12.30 -1.16
C GLU A 49 3.10 -11.42 -1.27
N ASP A 50 2.87 -10.11 -1.37
CA ASP A 50 3.89 -9.08 -1.56
C ASP A 50 3.49 -7.79 -0.84
N VAL A 51 4.41 -6.86 -0.81
CA VAL A 51 4.24 -5.51 -0.26
C VAL A 51 4.47 -4.50 -1.36
N ASP A 52 3.40 -3.87 -1.78
CA ASP A 52 3.49 -2.71 -2.66
C ASP A 52 4.03 -1.50 -1.89
N ALA A 53 5.15 -0.95 -2.32
CA ALA A 53 5.76 0.21 -1.66
C ALA A 53 6.51 1.10 -2.65
N VAL A 54 6.45 2.40 -2.41
CA VAL A 54 7.17 3.40 -3.20
C VAL A 54 8.17 4.13 -2.31
N VAL A 55 9.39 4.32 -2.81
CA VAL A 55 10.40 5.15 -2.12
C VAL A 55 9.96 6.62 -2.20
N ARG A 56 9.85 7.27 -1.04
CA ARG A 56 9.43 8.67 -0.97
C ARG A 56 10.49 9.61 -1.56
N ALA A 57 10.00 10.73 -2.13
CA ALA A 57 10.86 11.76 -2.70
C ALA A 57 11.94 12.25 -1.71
N GLY A 58 13.15 12.44 -2.21
CA GLY A 58 14.29 12.86 -1.39
C GLY A 58 15.11 11.70 -0.78
N TYR A 59 14.70 10.44 -0.98
CA TYR A 59 15.43 9.26 -0.54
C TYR A 59 16.05 8.49 -1.73
N ASP A 60 17.11 7.72 -1.44
CA ASP A 60 17.88 6.99 -2.46
C ASP A 60 17.22 5.63 -2.76
N GLU A 61 16.43 5.60 -3.84
CA GLU A 61 15.78 4.37 -4.32
C GLU A 61 16.80 3.28 -4.69
N ALA A 62 17.96 3.67 -5.24
CA ALA A 62 18.99 2.72 -5.61
C ALA A 62 19.60 1.97 -4.40
N ALA A 63 19.47 2.51 -3.20
CA ALA A 63 19.90 1.85 -1.97
C ALA A 63 18.97 0.69 -1.57
N LEU A 64 17.72 0.69 -2.00
CA LEU A 64 16.70 -0.25 -1.54
C LEU A 64 16.87 -1.64 -2.11
N ALA A 65 16.99 -1.77 -3.42
CA ALA A 65 16.99 -3.08 -4.11
C ALA A 65 18.06 -4.07 -3.60
N PRO A 66 19.34 -3.69 -3.36
CA PRO A 66 20.33 -4.62 -2.80
C PRO A 66 19.96 -5.10 -1.39
N SER A 67 19.38 -4.22 -0.55
CA SER A 67 18.96 -4.56 0.81
C SER A 67 17.74 -5.47 0.83
N VAL A 68 16.75 -5.22 -0.03
CA VAL A 68 15.57 -6.08 -0.21
C VAL A 68 16.00 -7.50 -0.60
N LYS A 69 16.92 -7.63 -1.56
CA LYS A 69 17.44 -8.93 -1.99
C LYS A 69 18.14 -9.69 -0.85
N ARG A 70 19.03 -9.03 -0.09
CA ARG A 70 19.71 -9.67 1.06
C ARG A 70 18.74 -10.11 2.15
N VAL A 71 17.68 -9.32 2.39
CA VAL A 71 16.64 -9.68 3.34
C VAL A 71 15.83 -10.88 2.83
N ALA A 72 15.43 -10.88 1.56
CA ALA A 72 14.73 -12.00 0.94
C ALA A 72 15.52 -13.31 1.10
N GLU A 73 16.81 -13.31 0.75
CA GLU A 73 17.70 -14.47 0.89
C GLU A 73 17.83 -14.94 2.35
N ARG A 74 18.01 -14.01 3.31
CA ARG A 74 18.19 -14.33 4.72
C ARG A 74 16.93 -14.89 5.39
N MET A 75 15.76 -14.40 4.99
CA MET A 75 14.48 -14.73 5.60
C MET A 75 13.65 -15.75 4.80
N ASP A 76 14.20 -16.26 3.69
CA ASP A 76 13.48 -17.16 2.77
C ASP A 76 12.14 -16.55 2.31
N LEU A 77 12.22 -15.29 1.83
CA LEU A 77 11.10 -14.58 1.23
C LEU A 77 11.20 -14.65 -0.30
N ASP A 78 10.06 -14.36 -0.96
CA ASP A 78 10.07 -14.16 -2.40
C ASP A 78 11.03 -13.01 -2.77
N PRO A 79 11.83 -13.09 -3.83
CA PRO A 79 12.69 -11.99 -4.26
C PRO A 79 11.93 -10.67 -4.49
N ASP A 80 10.67 -10.76 -4.90
CA ASP A 80 9.79 -9.62 -5.17
C ASP A 80 8.82 -9.32 -4.01
N TRP A 81 9.15 -9.80 -2.78
CA TRP A 81 8.31 -9.57 -1.60
C TRP A 81 8.00 -8.10 -1.31
N LEU A 82 8.88 -7.20 -1.77
CA LEU A 82 8.72 -5.76 -1.73
C LEU A 82 8.93 -5.22 -3.14
N ASN A 83 7.93 -4.57 -3.71
CA ASN A 83 7.94 -4.08 -5.09
C ASN A 83 7.18 -2.74 -5.22
N ASP A 84 7.27 -2.09 -6.37
CA ASP A 84 6.67 -0.78 -6.68
C ASP A 84 5.47 -0.86 -7.64
N ALA A 85 4.80 -2.00 -7.73
CA ALA A 85 3.74 -2.27 -8.71
C ALA A 85 2.53 -1.32 -8.63
N VAL A 86 2.39 -0.55 -7.55
CA VAL A 86 1.30 0.43 -7.39
C VAL A 86 1.59 1.80 -7.97
N GLY A 87 2.82 2.12 -8.35
CA GLY A 87 3.21 3.45 -8.83
C GLY A 87 2.32 4.00 -9.96
N MET A 88 1.75 3.12 -10.79
CA MET A 88 0.83 3.52 -11.87
C MET A 88 -0.56 4.00 -11.39
N PHE A 89 -0.92 3.77 -10.13
CA PHE A 89 -2.22 4.17 -9.56
C PHE A 89 -2.10 5.32 -8.56
N THR A 90 -0.88 5.81 -8.33
CA THR A 90 -0.64 6.96 -7.45
C THR A 90 -0.94 8.26 -8.19
N PRO A 91 -1.40 9.33 -7.52
CA PRO A 91 -1.52 10.65 -8.13
C PRO A 91 -0.13 11.20 -8.47
N LEU A 92 -0.06 12.13 -9.42
CA LEU A 92 1.21 12.78 -9.82
C LEU A 92 1.89 13.54 -8.67
N GLU A 93 1.09 14.08 -7.77
CA GLU A 93 1.57 14.76 -6.56
C GLU A 93 0.88 14.12 -5.35
N GLU A 94 1.66 13.48 -4.48
CA GLU A 94 1.16 12.89 -3.25
C GLU A 94 1.33 13.86 -2.09
N ASP A 95 0.22 14.21 -1.45
CA ASP A 95 0.22 14.98 -0.21
C ASP A 95 0.61 14.10 0.98
N GLU A 96 1.41 14.63 1.89
CA GLU A 96 1.80 13.91 3.11
C GLU A 96 0.60 13.48 3.98
N THR A 97 -0.52 14.20 3.88
CA THR A 97 -1.76 13.87 4.60
C THR A 97 -2.43 12.58 4.11
N LEU A 98 -2.03 12.07 2.95
CA LEU A 98 -2.50 10.78 2.42
C LEU A 98 -1.88 9.58 3.15
N PHE A 99 -0.87 9.82 3.99
CA PHE A 99 -0.13 8.78 4.70
C PHE A 99 -0.13 9.00 6.21
N ALA A 100 0.03 7.91 6.94
CA ALA A 100 0.24 7.90 8.38
C ALA A 100 1.54 7.15 8.71
N LEU A 101 2.30 7.62 9.71
CA LEU A 101 3.49 6.92 10.18
C LEU A 101 3.11 5.51 10.67
N SER A 102 3.81 4.50 10.16
CA SER A 102 3.62 3.10 10.56
C SER A 102 4.73 2.61 11.47
N GLY A 103 5.98 2.94 11.18
CA GLY A 103 7.11 2.54 12.01
C GLY A 103 8.45 3.10 11.55
N THR A 104 9.46 2.93 12.41
CA THR A 104 10.86 3.24 12.11
C THR A 104 11.71 2.06 12.54
N TYR A 105 12.57 1.57 11.68
CA TYR A 105 13.30 0.32 11.85
C TYR A 105 14.81 0.47 11.60
N PRO A 106 15.67 -0.31 12.28
CA PRO A 106 15.28 -1.20 13.36
C PRO A 106 14.73 -0.41 14.55
N THR A 107 13.92 -1.05 15.39
CA THR A 107 13.36 -0.45 16.60
C THR A 107 14.42 -0.13 17.65
N GLY A 108 15.62 -0.73 17.54
CA GLY A 108 16.78 -0.49 18.36
C GLY A 108 17.99 -0.05 17.52
N GLY A 109 18.66 1.02 17.90
CA GLY A 109 19.86 1.52 17.22
C GLY A 109 19.59 2.62 16.19
N ALA A 110 20.54 2.81 15.27
CA ALA A 110 20.40 3.80 14.20
C ALA A 110 19.32 3.34 13.18
N PRO A 111 18.34 4.18 12.86
CA PRO A 111 17.31 3.80 11.90
C PRO A 111 17.86 3.76 10.46
N GLY A 112 17.46 2.75 9.70
CA GLY A 112 17.72 2.65 8.26
C GLY A 112 16.46 2.71 7.41
N LEU A 113 15.29 2.47 8.03
CA LEU A 113 14.00 2.46 7.35
C LEU A 113 12.94 3.20 8.16
N ARG A 114 12.16 4.03 7.49
CA ARG A 114 10.89 4.55 8.00
C ARG A 114 9.78 4.12 7.05
N THR A 115 8.65 3.66 7.58
CA THR A 115 7.47 3.30 6.80
C THR A 115 6.31 4.21 7.14
N VAL A 116 5.66 4.72 6.11
CA VAL A 116 4.35 5.36 6.18
C VAL A 116 3.34 4.48 5.45
N VAL A 117 2.10 4.46 5.89
CA VAL A 117 1.03 3.68 5.25
C VAL A 117 0.00 4.61 4.66
N ALA A 118 -0.47 4.29 3.46
CA ALA A 118 -1.57 4.99 2.84
C ALA A 118 -2.82 4.94 3.74
N THR A 119 -3.45 6.09 3.93
CA THR A 119 -4.69 6.19 4.72
C THR A 119 -5.80 5.33 4.12
N PRO A 120 -6.80 4.88 4.91
CA PRO A 120 -7.93 4.12 4.38
C PRO A 120 -8.66 4.80 3.23
N ALA A 121 -8.79 6.14 3.30
CA ALA A 121 -9.41 6.96 2.26
C ALA A 121 -8.59 6.91 0.96
N TYR A 122 -7.28 7.06 1.06
CA TYR A 122 -6.38 6.99 -0.09
C TYR A 122 -6.37 5.59 -0.70
N LEU A 123 -6.23 4.53 0.11
CA LEU A 123 -6.32 3.15 -0.36
C LEU A 123 -7.63 2.85 -1.09
N LEU A 124 -8.75 3.40 -0.62
CA LEU A 124 -10.02 3.24 -1.31
C LEU A 124 -10.00 3.97 -2.66
N ALA A 125 -9.54 5.22 -2.70
CA ALA A 125 -9.45 5.99 -3.95
C ALA A 125 -8.58 5.28 -5.01
N MET A 126 -7.43 4.73 -4.62
CA MET A 126 -6.56 3.93 -5.51
C MET A 126 -7.29 2.70 -6.06
N LYS A 127 -8.05 1.98 -5.21
CA LYS A 127 -8.83 0.82 -5.66
C LYS A 127 -9.98 1.21 -6.57
N LEU A 128 -10.64 2.35 -6.30
CA LEU A 128 -11.68 2.88 -7.18
C LEU A 128 -11.08 3.29 -8.54
N HIS A 129 -9.92 3.92 -8.55
CA HIS A 129 -9.22 4.26 -9.79
C HIS A 129 -8.82 3.00 -10.57
N ALA A 130 -8.31 1.97 -9.89
CA ALA A 130 -7.91 0.70 -10.49
C ALA A 130 -9.08 -0.11 -11.08
N LEU A 131 -10.34 0.22 -10.76
CA LEU A 131 -11.52 -0.41 -11.37
C LEU A 131 -11.66 -0.15 -12.88
N GLN A 132 -10.93 0.77 -13.47
CA GLN A 132 -10.83 0.92 -14.92
C GLN A 132 -10.20 -0.31 -15.60
N SER A 133 -9.33 -1.05 -14.89
CA SER A 133 -8.68 -2.26 -15.43
C SER A 133 -9.64 -3.44 -15.45
N LEU A 134 -9.85 -4.06 -16.63
CA LEU A 134 -10.78 -5.15 -16.81
C LEU A 134 -10.26 -6.48 -16.22
N ASP A 135 -8.95 -6.71 -16.30
CA ASP A 135 -8.33 -8.01 -15.99
C ASP A 135 -8.29 -8.36 -14.49
N ARG A 136 -8.42 -7.37 -13.62
CA ARG A 136 -8.38 -7.54 -12.15
C ARG A 136 -9.61 -6.98 -11.44
N GLY A 137 -10.67 -6.66 -12.19
CA GLY A 137 -11.83 -5.91 -11.73
C GLY A 137 -12.52 -6.51 -10.50
N ASP A 138 -12.70 -7.83 -10.43
CA ASP A 138 -13.42 -8.48 -9.33
C ASP A 138 -12.64 -8.45 -8.01
N ARG A 139 -11.32 -8.61 -8.04
CA ARG A 139 -10.46 -8.51 -6.85
C ARG A 139 -10.47 -7.07 -6.31
N HIS A 140 -10.29 -6.08 -7.18
CA HIS A 140 -10.37 -4.67 -6.81
C HIS A 140 -11.74 -4.27 -6.29
N LEU A 141 -12.81 -4.81 -6.89
CA LEU A 141 -14.19 -4.56 -6.46
C LEU A 141 -14.44 -5.07 -5.03
N ASN A 142 -14.01 -6.29 -4.72
CA ASN A 142 -14.17 -6.87 -3.38
C ASN A 142 -13.34 -6.10 -2.34
N ASP A 143 -12.14 -5.71 -2.68
CA ASP A 143 -11.29 -4.88 -1.82
C ASP A 143 -11.90 -3.49 -1.60
N ALA A 144 -12.50 -2.88 -2.62
CA ALA A 144 -13.18 -1.59 -2.51
C ALA A 144 -14.43 -1.69 -1.63
N ARG A 145 -15.24 -2.75 -1.79
CA ARG A 145 -16.43 -3.01 -0.94
C ARG A 145 -16.08 -3.13 0.53
N ALA A 146 -15.05 -3.91 0.85
CA ALA A 146 -14.59 -4.10 2.24
C ALA A 146 -14.18 -2.77 2.90
N ARG A 147 -13.73 -1.79 2.11
CA ARG A 147 -13.32 -0.45 2.58
C ARG A 147 -14.45 0.56 2.59
N ALA A 148 -15.38 0.50 1.63
CA ALA A 148 -16.55 1.37 1.55
C ALA A 148 -17.56 1.11 2.70
N ALA A 149 -17.41 0.01 3.44
CA ALA A 149 -18.15 -0.24 4.69
C ALA A 149 -17.80 0.77 5.82
N HIS A 150 -16.92 1.74 5.56
CA HIS A 150 -16.62 2.84 6.47
C HIS A 150 -17.79 3.87 6.53
N PRO A 151 -18.08 4.42 7.71
CA PRO A 151 -19.13 5.45 7.86
C PRO A 151 -18.86 6.64 6.92
N GLY A 152 -19.87 7.05 6.15
CA GLY A 152 -19.81 8.22 5.27
C GLY A 152 -19.49 7.95 3.80
N LEU A 153 -19.33 6.67 3.37
CA LEU A 153 -19.08 6.29 1.99
C LEU A 153 -20.20 5.39 1.42
N GLY A 154 -21.44 5.71 1.71
CA GLY A 154 -22.62 4.90 1.38
C GLY A 154 -23.24 5.17 0.00
N ALA A 155 -22.79 6.18 -0.72
CA ALA A 155 -23.36 6.55 -2.02
C ALA A 155 -22.28 6.70 -3.09
N VAL A 156 -22.65 6.47 -4.36
CA VAL A 156 -21.77 6.69 -5.52
C VAL A 156 -21.17 8.11 -5.53
N ALA A 157 -21.98 9.11 -5.12
CA ALA A 157 -21.53 10.49 -5.04
C ALA A 157 -20.42 10.71 -4.00
N ASP A 158 -20.36 9.88 -2.93
CA ASP A 158 -19.29 9.96 -1.93
C ASP A 158 -17.99 9.44 -2.51
N LEU A 159 -18.04 8.36 -3.28
CA LEU A 159 -16.89 7.79 -3.97
C LEU A 159 -16.36 8.75 -5.05
N ASP A 160 -17.25 9.41 -5.81
CA ASP A 160 -16.88 10.46 -6.77
C ASP A 160 -16.12 11.61 -6.07
N ARG A 161 -16.64 12.10 -4.93
CA ARG A 161 -15.99 13.17 -4.15
C ARG A 161 -14.62 12.74 -3.65
N LEU A 162 -14.52 11.52 -3.14
CA LEU A 162 -13.23 10.97 -2.67
C LEU A 162 -12.19 10.94 -3.78
N CYS A 163 -12.53 10.41 -4.96
CA CYS A 163 -11.63 10.38 -6.10
C CYS A 163 -11.19 11.79 -6.51
N ARG A 164 -12.12 12.75 -6.60
CA ARG A 164 -11.78 14.14 -6.92
C ARG A 164 -10.88 14.81 -5.88
N ALA A 165 -11.09 14.52 -4.61
CA ALA A 165 -10.26 15.06 -3.53
C ALA A 165 -8.82 14.54 -3.60
N ILE A 166 -8.61 13.28 -4.02
CA ILE A 166 -7.30 12.63 -4.07
C ILE A 166 -6.57 12.92 -5.40
N TYR A 167 -7.28 12.78 -6.54
CA TYR A 167 -6.67 12.88 -7.87
C TYR A 167 -6.83 14.26 -8.53
N GLY A 168 -7.60 15.18 -7.91
CA GLY A 168 -7.91 16.49 -8.50
C GLY A 168 -8.90 16.44 -9.66
N GLU A 169 -9.28 15.26 -10.12
CA GLU A 169 -10.15 15.05 -11.29
C GLU A 169 -11.24 14.01 -11.06
N ALA A 170 -12.18 13.91 -12.00
CA ALA A 170 -13.20 12.88 -11.97
C ALA A 170 -12.59 11.49 -12.17
N PRO A 171 -13.13 10.45 -11.50
CA PRO A 171 -12.71 9.09 -11.77
C PRO A 171 -12.96 8.73 -13.24
N PRO A 172 -12.12 7.82 -13.81
CA PRO A 172 -12.32 7.32 -15.17
C PRO A 172 -13.75 6.76 -15.35
N PRO A 173 -14.41 7.00 -16.51
CA PRO A 173 -15.79 6.56 -16.75
C PRO A 173 -16.00 5.07 -16.51
N GLU A 174 -15.05 4.23 -16.90
CA GLU A 174 -15.07 2.78 -16.75
C GLU A 174 -15.03 2.37 -15.27
N ALA A 175 -14.24 3.05 -14.46
CA ALA A 175 -14.19 2.85 -13.01
C ALA A 175 -15.50 3.29 -12.37
N ARG A 176 -16.00 4.49 -12.72
CA ARG A 176 -17.23 5.08 -12.18
C ARG A 176 -18.47 4.21 -12.42
N MET A 177 -18.59 3.55 -13.56
CA MET A 177 -19.67 2.60 -13.86
C MET A 177 -19.77 1.45 -12.84
N ARG A 178 -18.67 1.12 -12.16
CA ARG A 178 -18.60 0.02 -11.17
C ARG A 178 -18.87 0.49 -9.73
N PHE A 179 -18.96 1.80 -9.48
CA PHE A 179 -19.16 2.35 -8.13
C PHE A 179 -20.46 1.89 -7.48
N ALA A 180 -21.53 1.71 -8.26
CA ALA A 180 -22.79 1.14 -7.75
C ALA A 180 -22.59 -0.27 -7.15
N GLY A 181 -21.71 -1.08 -7.75
CA GLY A 181 -21.33 -2.38 -7.21
C GLY A 181 -20.49 -2.30 -5.92
N VAL A 182 -19.76 -1.22 -5.70
CA VAL A 182 -19.00 -1.00 -4.45
C VAL A 182 -19.95 -0.71 -3.29
N VAL A 183 -20.89 0.23 -3.45
CA VAL A 183 -21.81 0.64 -2.38
C VAL A 183 -22.96 -0.34 -2.16
N GLY A 184 -23.41 -1.05 -3.18
CA GLY A 184 -24.51 -2.02 -3.10
C GLY A 184 -24.14 -3.37 -2.44
N GLY A 185 -22.88 -3.63 -2.17
CA GLY A 185 -22.40 -4.87 -1.57
C GLY A 185 -22.26 -4.82 -0.03
N ALA A 186 -22.67 -3.74 0.61
CA ALA A 186 -22.57 -3.52 2.06
C ALA A 186 -23.87 -3.92 2.82
N SER A 187 -24.59 -4.95 2.33
CA SER A 187 -25.82 -5.48 2.96
C SER A 187 -25.56 -6.82 3.63
#